data_ad4efef42923ca66ae1e2b25298d1a26
#
_entry.id   ad4efef42923ca66ae1e2b25298d1a26
#
_cell.length_a   1.000
_cell.length_b   1.000
_cell.length_c   1.000
_cell.angle_alpha   90.00
_cell.angle_beta   90.00
_cell.angle_gamma   90.00
#
_symmetry.space_group_name_H-M   'P 1'
#
loop_
_entity.id
_entity.type
_entity.pdbx_description
1 polymer ?
#
loop_
_entity_poly.entity_id
_entity_poly.type
_entity_poly.pdbx_seq_one_letter_code
_entity_poly.pdbx_strand_id
1 'polypeptide(L)'
;MSLPWLFYNFFFDLFVAFLFLVFSGLTYIAAIRNHNEPYSGKPRSKALVIVPCRGLDYSLEANLRSIMKQDYGHHDIIAVVDSADDASVPVLNAVGMKWMLTTDRCLNCSGKVRAISSAINGSDPYEVYVIADSDILVKPDWLSKLLCPLVDPQTGVSTTFPYFEPVGGFWSKVKLIWGFVGLGMMESSITRFGWGGSLAFRAELIQGEGMEFFRNFVSDDIALTKLCKKMGLKIAYVKEAMPTINSPDDFATFMEWANRQTALSVYSTRSVLRLGLIFYGASILLFISSVILTFLVFPLFALFLIPALINAARAVKRSGKLPVYSFFISLLIPFIYIYNLTKAAGMKSISWRGRDYSLEE
;
A
#
# COMPACT_ATOMS: atom_id res chain seq x y z
N MET A 1 -26.77 46.26 -1.69
CA MET A 1 -26.18 45.01 -2.16
C MET A 1 -26.85 44.68 -3.50
N SER A 2 -26.12 44.58 -4.59
CA SER A 2 -26.69 44.33 -5.91
C SER A 2 -27.10 42.84 -6.05
N LEU A 3 -28.25 42.58 -6.66
CA LEU A 3 -28.82 41.26 -6.92
C LEU A 3 -27.81 40.18 -7.44
N PRO A 4 -26.82 40.54 -8.30
CA PRO A 4 -25.79 39.61 -8.77
C PRO A 4 -24.90 39.03 -7.66
N TRP A 5 -24.64 39.79 -6.59
CA TRP A 5 -23.81 39.35 -5.46
C TRP A 5 -24.54 38.31 -4.58
N LEU A 6 -25.84 38.46 -4.40
CA LEU A 6 -26.69 37.52 -3.68
C LEU A 6 -26.82 36.18 -4.45
N PHE A 7 -26.92 36.24 -5.79
CA PHE A 7 -26.97 35.05 -6.63
C PHE A 7 -25.63 34.29 -6.66
N TYR A 8 -24.52 35.01 -6.72
CA TYR A 8 -23.18 34.39 -6.75
C TYR A 8 -22.90 33.65 -5.44
N ASN A 9 -23.21 34.22 -4.30
CA ASN A 9 -23.06 33.57 -3.00
C ASN A 9 -24.01 32.36 -2.85
N PHE A 10 -25.26 32.45 -3.30
CA PHE A 10 -26.22 31.37 -3.21
C PHE A 10 -25.76 30.11 -3.98
N PHE A 11 -25.28 30.25 -5.19
CA PHE A 11 -24.78 29.11 -5.96
C PHE A 11 -23.51 28.51 -5.34
N PHE A 12 -22.64 29.33 -4.82
CA PHE A 12 -21.43 28.85 -4.12
C PHE A 12 -21.81 28.09 -2.84
N ASP A 13 -22.70 28.65 -2.04
CA ASP A 13 -23.15 28.01 -0.79
C ASP A 13 -23.89 26.68 -1.08
N LEU A 14 -24.70 26.65 -2.13
CA LEU A 14 -25.35 25.42 -2.59
C LEU A 14 -24.34 24.37 -3.06
N PHE A 15 -23.29 24.78 -3.76
CA PHE A 15 -22.23 23.88 -4.17
C PHE A 15 -21.43 23.31 -2.99
N VAL A 16 -21.10 24.16 -1.98
CA VAL A 16 -20.44 23.71 -0.75
C VAL A 16 -21.33 22.75 0.04
N ALA A 17 -22.65 23.01 0.11
CA ALA A 17 -23.61 22.10 0.71
C ALA A 17 -23.70 20.76 -0.02
N PHE A 18 -23.67 20.78 -1.35
CA PHE A 18 -23.59 19.56 -2.16
C PHE A 18 -22.33 18.74 -1.84
N LEU A 19 -21.16 19.37 -1.80
CA LEU A 19 -19.91 18.70 -1.40
C LEU A 19 -20.02 18.10 0.00
N PHE A 20 -20.61 18.84 0.96
CA PHE A 20 -20.84 18.32 2.31
C PHE A 20 -21.69 17.04 2.29
N LEU A 21 -22.77 17.00 1.54
CA LEU A 21 -23.63 15.82 1.42
C LEU A 21 -22.85 14.63 0.82
N VAL A 22 -22.08 14.88 -0.26
CA VAL A 22 -21.26 13.84 -0.89
C VAL A 22 -20.24 13.27 0.09
N PHE A 23 -19.45 14.12 0.75
CA PHE A 23 -18.41 13.65 1.70
C PHE A 23 -19.01 13.02 2.95
N SER A 24 -20.16 13.49 3.43
CA SER A 24 -20.90 12.86 4.54
C SER A 24 -21.38 11.46 4.15
N GLY A 25 -21.92 11.30 2.94
CA GLY A 25 -22.33 10.00 2.40
C GLY A 25 -21.14 9.03 2.26
N LEU A 26 -20.03 9.48 1.69
CA LEU A 26 -18.80 8.68 1.57
C LEU A 26 -18.26 8.27 2.95
N THR A 27 -18.25 9.18 3.91
CA THR A 27 -17.80 8.93 5.28
C THR A 27 -18.71 7.93 5.99
N TYR A 28 -20.03 8.06 5.82
CA TYR A 28 -21.01 7.12 6.34
C TYR A 28 -20.84 5.72 5.75
N ILE A 29 -20.77 5.61 4.42
CA ILE A 29 -20.50 4.31 3.75
C ILE A 29 -19.22 3.67 4.27
N ALA A 30 -18.15 4.45 4.42
CA ALA A 30 -16.89 3.96 4.95
C ALA A 30 -16.98 3.53 6.44
N ALA A 31 -17.89 4.12 7.22
CA ALA A 31 -18.08 3.79 8.63
C ALA A 31 -18.88 2.50 8.85
N ILE A 32 -19.91 2.26 8.00
CA ILE A 32 -20.78 1.09 8.13
C ILE A 32 -20.24 -0.14 7.42
N ARG A 33 -19.21 -0.01 6.55
CA ARG A 33 -18.60 -1.15 5.89
C ARG A 33 -18.02 -2.11 6.93
N ASN A 34 -18.50 -3.35 6.89
CA ASN A 34 -17.88 -4.43 7.66
C ASN A 34 -16.65 -4.92 6.87
N HIS A 35 -15.47 -4.61 7.37
CA HIS A 35 -14.19 -4.89 6.71
C HIS A 35 -13.59 -6.24 7.13
N ASN A 36 -14.26 -6.99 7.97
CA ASN A 36 -13.83 -8.31 8.39
C ASN A 36 -14.43 -9.33 7.45
N GLU A 37 -13.65 -9.79 6.49
CA GLU A 37 -13.89 -11.05 5.80
C GLU A 37 -13.16 -12.12 6.61
N PRO A 38 -13.85 -12.87 7.49
CA PRO A 38 -13.19 -13.95 8.23
C PRO A 38 -12.89 -15.07 7.25
N TYR A 39 -11.62 -15.32 7.03
CA TYR A 39 -11.19 -16.46 6.25
C TYR A 39 -11.11 -17.66 7.18
N SER A 40 -11.90 -18.68 6.89
CA SER A 40 -11.89 -19.96 7.61
C SER A 40 -11.33 -21.04 6.69
N GLY A 41 -10.27 -21.69 7.12
CA GLY A 41 -9.64 -22.78 6.37
C GLY A 41 -8.27 -23.08 6.97
N LYS A 42 -7.84 -24.33 6.82
CA LYS A 42 -6.47 -24.74 7.17
C LYS A 42 -5.68 -24.88 5.89
N PRO A 43 -4.78 -23.94 5.56
CA PRO A 43 -3.94 -24.07 4.37
C PRO A 43 -3.05 -25.30 4.52
N ARG A 44 -2.83 -26.01 3.40
CA ARG A 44 -1.97 -27.21 3.34
C ARG A 44 -0.97 -27.13 2.21
N SER A 45 -1.06 -26.10 1.38
CA SER A 45 -0.23 -25.92 0.19
C SER A 45 1.23 -25.75 0.55
N LYS A 46 2.12 -26.41 -0.21
CA LYS A 46 3.55 -26.15 -0.07
C LYS A 46 3.87 -24.75 -0.61
N ALA A 47 4.44 -23.90 0.26
CA ALA A 47 4.71 -22.49 -0.03
C ALA A 47 6.20 -22.19 -0.05
N LEU A 48 6.63 -21.34 -1.01
CA LEU A 48 7.95 -20.73 -1.02
C LEU A 48 7.84 -19.25 -0.64
N VAL A 49 8.45 -18.87 0.48
CA VAL A 49 8.58 -17.46 0.88
C VAL A 49 9.85 -16.89 0.27
N ILE A 50 9.69 -15.89 -0.58
CA ILE A 50 10.77 -15.22 -1.31
C ILE A 50 10.98 -13.85 -0.67
N VAL A 51 12.22 -13.59 -0.25
CA VAL A 51 12.63 -12.35 0.43
C VAL A 51 13.66 -11.62 -0.44
N PRO A 52 13.24 -10.70 -1.34
CA PRO A 52 14.18 -9.88 -2.09
C PRO A 52 14.95 -8.94 -1.15
N CYS A 53 16.27 -9.04 -1.12
CA CYS A 53 17.13 -8.22 -0.27
C CYS A 53 18.04 -7.35 -1.12
N ARG A 54 18.20 -6.07 -0.70
CA ARG A 54 19.19 -5.17 -1.29
C ARG A 54 19.57 -4.07 -0.31
N GLY A 55 20.82 -4.06 0.11
CA GLY A 55 21.33 -3.14 1.13
C GLY A 55 20.77 -3.45 2.53
N LEU A 56 20.93 -2.51 3.44
CA LEU A 56 20.51 -2.66 4.84
C LEU A 56 19.21 -1.89 5.08
N ASP A 57 18.15 -2.63 5.41
CA ASP A 57 16.92 -2.04 5.91
C ASP A 57 17.04 -1.74 7.42
N TYR A 58 16.26 -0.77 7.88
CA TYR A 58 16.13 -0.55 9.32
C TYR A 58 15.59 -1.81 10.00
N SER A 59 16.25 -2.29 11.02
CA SER A 59 15.88 -3.53 11.74
C SER A 59 15.94 -4.82 10.89
N LEU A 60 16.76 -4.89 9.82
CA LEU A 60 16.84 -6.03 8.90
C LEU A 60 16.96 -7.37 9.63
N GLU A 61 17.86 -7.50 10.62
CA GLU A 61 18.05 -8.75 11.36
C GLU A 61 16.76 -9.21 12.08
N ALA A 62 16.08 -8.28 12.77
CA ALA A 62 14.85 -8.59 13.48
C ALA A 62 13.71 -9.00 12.51
N ASN A 63 13.63 -8.32 11.36
CA ASN A 63 12.67 -8.62 10.30
C ASN A 63 12.88 -10.04 9.75
N LEU A 64 14.11 -10.36 9.34
CA LEU A 64 14.45 -11.70 8.82
C LEU A 64 14.19 -12.80 9.85
N ARG A 65 14.59 -12.60 11.12
CA ARG A 65 14.28 -13.55 12.20
C ARG A 65 12.77 -13.76 12.38
N SER A 66 11.96 -12.72 12.21
CA SER A 66 10.52 -12.83 12.32
C SER A 66 9.91 -13.63 11.17
N ILE A 67 10.41 -13.42 9.93
CA ILE A 67 9.98 -14.18 8.74
C ILE A 67 10.37 -15.66 8.88
N MET A 68 11.51 -15.98 9.47
CA MET A 68 11.95 -17.36 9.70
C MET A 68 11.15 -18.10 10.79
N LYS A 69 10.55 -17.38 11.73
CA LYS A 69 9.82 -17.96 12.88
C LYS A 69 8.32 -18.05 12.60
N GLN A 70 7.94 -18.84 11.59
CA GLN A 70 6.53 -19.06 11.25
C GLN A 70 6.02 -20.39 11.80
N ASP A 71 4.77 -20.42 12.22
CA ASP A 71 4.07 -21.60 12.73
C ASP A 71 3.50 -22.52 11.64
N TYR A 72 3.77 -22.23 10.38
CA TYR A 72 3.31 -22.98 9.22
C TYR A 72 4.37 -24.01 8.79
N GLY A 73 4.03 -25.30 8.92
CA GLY A 73 4.98 -26.41 8.75
C GLY A 73 5.35 -26.79 7.30
N HIS A 74 4.64 -26.27 6.28
CA HIS A 74 4.81 -26.67 4.87
C HIS A 74 5.35 -25.52 4.02
N HIS A 75 6.48 -24.93 4.42
CA HIS A 75 7.09 -23.85 3.69
C HIS A 75 8.62 -23.93 3.66
N ASP A 76 9.17 -23.34 2.63
CA ASP A 76 10.60 -23.02 2.52
C ASP A 76 10.76 -21.51 2.42
N ILE A 77 11.92 -20.99 2.82
CA ILE A 77 12.25 -19.56 2.76
C ILE A 77 13.55 -19.40 2.03
N ILE A 78 13.61 -18.44 1.10
CA ILE A 78 14.82 -18.07 0.38
C ILE A 78 14.95 -16.56 0.23
N ALA A 79 16.07 -16.00 0.62
CA ALA A 79 16.42 -14.64 0.27
C ALA A 79 17.08 -14.59 -1.11
N VAL A 80 16.87 -13.48 -1.83
CA VAL A 80 17.50 -13.27 -3.14
C VAL A 80 18.21 -11.94 -3.16
N VAL A 81 19.49 -11.94 -3.52
CA VAL A 81 20.36 -10.77 -3.60
C VAL A 81 20.94 -10.59 -5.00
N ASP A 82 21.27 -9.35 -5.36
CA ASP A 82 21.85 -9.05 -6.69
C ASP A 82 23.36 -9.41 -6.77
N SER A 83 24.07 -9.37 -5.64
CA SER A 83 25.51 -9.65 -5.54
C SER A 83 25.84 -10.33 -4.22
N ALA A 84 26.87 -11.16 -4.22
CA ALA A 84 27.42 -11.74 -2.99
C ALA A 84 28.06 -10.68 -2.05
N ASP A 85 28.41 -9.51 -2.60
CA ASP A 85 28.96 -8.37 -1.84
C ASP A 85 27.85 -7.42 -1.33
N ASP A 86 26.57 -7.77 -1.47
CA ASP A 86 25.48 -6.94 -0.95
C ASP A 86 25.55 -6.83 0.57
N ALA A 87 25.33 -5.64 1.11
CA ALA A 87 25.43 -5.37 2.54
C ALA A 87 24.44 -6.21 3.39
N SER A 88 23.39 -6.77 2.80
CA SER A 88 22.47 -7.69 3.49
C SER A 88 23.05 -9.10 3.69
N VAL A 89 24.03 -9.54 2.89
CA VAL A 89 24.56 -10.91 2.93
C VAL A 89 25.18 -11.29 4.29
N PRO A 90 26.00 -10.44 4.94
CA PRO A 90 26.47 -10.74 6.29
C PRO A 90 25.35 -10.97 7.30
N VAL A 91 24.23 -10.20 7.19
CA VAL A 91 23.08 -10.34 8.08
C VAL A 91 22.33 -11.64 7.78
N LEU A 92 22.13 -11.98 6.48
CA LEU A 92 21.52 -13.25 6.06
C LEU A 92 22.27 -14.44 6.62
N ASN A 93 23.61 -14.43 6.52
CA ASN A 93 24.47 -15.47 7.06
C ASN A 93 24.38 -15.54 8.61
N ALA A 94 24.37 -14.41 9.28
CA ALA A 94 24.29 -14.34 10.74
C ALA A 94 22.95 -14.87 11.30
N VAL A 95 21.84 -14.69 10.57
CA VAL A 95 20.55 -15.25 10.96
C VAL A 95 20.34 -16.69 10.47
N GLY A 96 21.22 -17.21 9.61
CA GLY A 96 21.11 -18.56 9.03
C GLY A 96 20.04 -18.69 7.95
N MET A 97 19.65 -17.59 7.29
CA MET A 97 18.68 -17.63 6.18
C MET A 97 19.38 -18.07 4.90
N LYS A 98 18.81 -19.07 4.21
CA LYS A 98 19.28 -19.48 2.88
C LYS A 98 19.11 -18.33 1.91
N TRP A 99 20.08 -18.11 1.03
CA TRP A 99 20.02 -17.10 0.00
C TRP A 99 20.61 -17.56 -1.33
N MET A 100 20.20 -16.90 -2.41
CA MET A 100 20.72 -17.13 -3.76
C MET A 100 20.97 -15.81 -4.48
N LEU A 101 21.74 -15.87 -5.56
CA LEU A 101 21.96 -14.76 -6.47
C LEU A 101 20.79 -14.64 -7.46
N THR A 102 20.49 -13.42 -7.84
CA THR A 102 19.59 -13.14 -8.99
C THR A 102 20.19 -13.70 -10.27
N THR A 103 19.46 -14.58 -10.96
CA THR A 103 19.88 -15.21 -12.22
C THR A 103 19.09 -14.72 -13.43
N ASP A 104 17.88 -14.22 -13.21
CA ASP A 104 17.01 -13.68 -14.28
C ASP A 104 17.57 -12.37 -14.86
N ARG A 105 17.40 -12.18 -16.17
CA ARG A 105 17.95 -11.05 -16.94
C ARG A 105 16.85 -10.27 -17.68
N CYS A 106 15.64 -10.15 -17.10
CA CYS A 106 14.62 -9.33 -17.73
C CYS A 106 15.09 -7.88 -17.89
N LEU A 107 14.82 -7.27 -19.04
CA LEU A 107 15.29 -5.93 -19.38
C LEU A 107 14.38 -4.83 -18.83
N ASN A 108 13.07 -5.06 -18.83
CA ASN A 108 12.06 -4.04 -18.49
C ASN A 108 11.53 -4.16 -17.06
N CYS A 109 12.04 -5.08 -16.26
CA CYS A 109 11.57 -5.31 -14.90
C CYS A 109 12.47 -4.68 -13.83
N SER A 110 11.90 -4.49 -12.64
CA SER A 110 12.70 -4.06 -11.49
C SER A 110 13.63 -5.16 -10.97
N GLY A 111 14.63 -4.77 -10.16
CA GLY A 111 15.47 -5.71 -9.43
C GLY A 111 14.66 -6.65 -8.53
N LYS A 112 13.56 -6.17 -7.94
CA LYS A 112 12.66 -7.00 -7.13
C LYS A 112 11.95 -8.06 -7.97
N VAL A 113 11.40 -7.70 -9.12
CA VAL A 113 10.77 -8.65 -10.05
C VAL A 113 11.79 -9.69 -10.52
N ARG A 114 13.04 -9.29 -10.86
CA ARG A 114 14.13 -10.23 -11.19
C ARG A 114 14.44 -11.19 -10.06
N ALA A 115 14.52 -10.69 -8.83
CA ALA A 115 14.79 -11.53 -7.67
C ALA A 115 13.69 -12.58 -7.47
N ILE A 116 12.41 -12.16 -7.56
CA ILE A 116 11.27 -13.06 -7.43
C ILE A 116 11.27 -14.12 -8.54
N SER A 117 11.40 -13.72 -9.81
CA SER A 117 11.43 -14.68 -10.93
C SER A 117 12.64 -15.61 -10.86
N SER A 118 13.79 -15.13 -10.37
CA SER A 118 14.97 -16.00 -10.15
C SER A 118 14.71 -17.08 -9.11
N ALA A 119 14.07 -16.73 -8.00
CA ALA A 119 13.72 -17.69 -6.96
C ALA A 119 12.72 -18.75 -7.48
N ILE A 120 11.71 -18.32 -8.23
CA ILE A 120 10.69 -19.20 -8.78
C ILE A 120 11.30 -20.18 -9.80
N ASN A 121 12.11 -19.66 -10.73
CA ASN A 121 12.74 -20.48 -11.78
C ASN A 121 13.87 -21.40 -11.26
N GLY A 122 14.52 -21.00 -10.16
CA GLY A 122 15.62 -21.74 -9.53
C GLY A 122 15.20 -22.71 -8.44
N SER A 123 13.92 -22.85 -8.15
CA SER A 123 13.38 -23.73 -7.12
C SER A 123 12.54 -24.85 -7.71
N ASP A 124 12.36 -25.93 -6.94
CA ASP A 124 11.35 -26.93 -7.24
C ASP A 124 9.96 -26.28 -7.31
N PRO A 125 9.00 -26.87 -8.02
CA PRO A 125 7.65 -26.32 -8.09
C PRO A 125 6.95 -26.26 -6.71
N TYR A 126 6.35 -25.10 -6.43
CA TYR A 126 5.50 -24.87 -5.27
C TYR A 126 4.06 -24.61 -5.71
N GLU A 127 3.10 -24.87 -4.85
CA GLU A 127 1.68 -24.58 -5.11
C GLU A 127 1.38 -23.09 -4.92
N VAL A 128 2.09 -22.45 -3.97
CA VAL A 128 1.94 -21.04 -3.60
C VAL A 128 3.30 -20.39 -3.45
N TYR A 129 3.43 -19.20 -3.97
CA TYR A 129 4.56 -18.32 -3.74
C TYR A 129 4.16 -17.15 -2.86
N VAL A 130 5.05 -16.76 -1.95
CA VAL A 130 4.85 -15.66 -1.00
C VAL A 130 5.98 -14.67 -1.16
N ILE A 131 5.64 -13.42 -1.41
CA ILE A 131 6.59 -12.31 -1.42
C ILE A 131 6.56 -11.66 -0.04
N ALA A 132 7.73 -11.51 0.56
CA ALA A 132 7.94 -10.81 1.82
C ALA A 132 9.07 -9.78 1.65
N ASP A 133 8.79 -8.49 1.81
CA ASP A 133 9.85 -7.48 1.80
C ASP A 133 10.77 -7.64 3.02
N SER A 134 12.05 -7.30 2.86
CA SER A 134 13.06 -7.42 3.92
C SER A 134 12.88 -6.42 5.06
N ASP A 135 12.01 -5.42 4.90
CA ASP A 135 11.70 -4.39 5.90
C ASP A 135 10.46 -4.68 6.76
N ILE A 136 9.78 -5.82 6.55
CA ILE A 136 8.60 -6.18 7.34
C ILE A 136 8.94 -6.98 8.59
N LEU A 137 8.30 -6.63 9.70
CA LEU A 137 8.28 -7.40 10.94
C LEU A 137 6.93 -8.10 11.06
N VAL A 138 6.93 -9.44 11.16
CA VAL A 138 5.73 -10.26 11.13
C VAL A 138 5.52 -11.06 12.43
N LYS A 139 4.27 -11.48 12.68
CA LYS A 139 3.92 -12.37 13.79
C LYS A 139 4.17 -13.83 13.41
N PRO A 140 4.30 -14.76 14.38
CA PRO A 140 4.50 -16.17 14.08
C PRO A 140 3.38 -16.83 13.25
N ASP A 141 2.15 -16.32 13.35
CA ASP A 141 0.98 -16.79 12.63
C ASP A 141 0.71 -16.05 11.30
N TRP A 142 1.65 -15.18 10.89
CA TRP A 142 1.50 -14.36 9.68
C TRP A 142 1.31 -15.21 8.42
N LEU A 143 2.16 -16.22 8.23
CA LEU A 143 2.14 -17.04 7.01
C LEU A 143 0.88 -17.88 6.93
N SER A 144 0.50 -18.55 8.01
CA SER A 144 -0.72 -19.37 8.07
C SER A 144 -1.98 -18.54 7.80
N LYS A 145 -2.05 -17.31 8.34
CA LYS A 145 -3.15 -16.37 8.06
C LYS A 145 -3.16 -15.88 6.63
N LEU A 146 -2.00 -15.51 6.10
CA LEU A 146 -1.87 -15.01 4.73
C LEU A 146 -2.26 -16.08 3.70
N LEU A 147 -1.97 -17.35 3.97
CA LEU A 147 -2.32 -18.47 3.09
C LEU A 147 -3.78 -18.94 3.21
N CYS A 148 -4.46 -18.60 4.31
CA CYS A 148 -5.81 -19.07 4.58
C CYS A 148 -6.83 -18.79 3.46
N PRO A 149 -6.90 -17.58 2.84
CA PRO A 149 -7.85 -17.32 1.75
C PRO A 149 -7.61 -18.12 0.49
N LEU A 150 -6.39 -18.62 0.28
CA LEU A 150 -6.03 -19.42 -0.90
C LEU A 150 -6.58 -20.85 -0.83
N VAL A 151 -7.24 -21.24 0.26
CA VAL A 151 -8.02 -22.49 0.32
C VAL A 151 -9.22 -22.41 -0.63
N ASP A 152 -9.81 -21.21 -0.81
CA ASP A 152 -10.83 -20.98 -1.85
C ASP A 152 -10.17 -20.93 -3.24
N PRO A 153 -10.52 -21.85 -4.16
CA PRO A 153 -9.95 -21.87 -5.51
C PRO A 153 -10.24 -20.61 -6.33
N GLN A 154 -11.23 -19.81 -5.94
CA GLN A 154 -11.52 -18.54 -6.60
C GLN A 154 -10.59 -17.40 -6.15
N THR A 155 -9.77 -17.61 -5.12
CA THR A 155 -8.80 -16.63 -4.64
C THR A 155 -7.44 -16.89 -5.31
N GLY A 156 -6.98 -15.95 -6.14
CA GLY A 156 -5.69 -16.03 -6.83
C GLY A 156 -4.56 -15.37 -6.04
N VAL A 157 -4.87 -14.27 -5.36
CA VAL A 157 -3.93 -13.48 -4.56
C VAL A 157 -4.49 -13.27 -3.17
N SER A 158 -3.65 -13.47 -2.17
CA SER A 158 -3.90 -13.09 -0.78
C SER A 158 -2.86 -12.09 -0.32
N THR A 159 -3.26 -11.00 0.26
CA THR A 159 -2.38 -9.90 0.63
C THR A 159 -2.83 -9.22 1.91
N THR A 160 -1.96 -8.40 2.45
CA THR A 160 -2.24 -7.52 3.59
C THR A 160 -1.76 -6.10 3.28
N PHE A 161 -1.75 -5.20 4.27
CA PHE A 161 -1.19 -3.86 4.14
C PHE A 161 -0.44 -3.51 5.43
N PRO A 162 0.71 -2.80 5.37
CA PRO A 162 1.55 -2.61 6.53
C PRO A 162 0.99 -1.57 7.51
N TYR A 163 1.33 -1.74 8.76
CA TYR A 163 1.32 -0.67 9.75
C TYR A 163 2.72 -0.02 9.76
N PHE A 164 2.81 1.25 9.36
CA PHE A 164 4.05 2.01 9.41
C PHE A 164 4.30 2.49 10.83
N GLU A 165 5.07 1.75 11.62
CA GLU A 165 5.43 2.14 12.99
C GLU A 165 6.39 3.33 12.96
N PRO A 166 6.02 4.51 13.49
CA PRO A 166 6.88 5.67 13.47
C PRO A 166 7.96 5.55 14.54
N VAL A 167 9.19 5.33 14.11
CA VAL A 167 10.38 5.28 14.99
C VAL A 167 11.23 6.55 14.90
N GLY A 168 10.85 7.49 14.05
CA GLY A 168 11.52 8.77 13.85
C GLY A 168 10.70 9.97 14.27
N GLY A 169 10.98 11.12 13.66
CA GLY A 169 10.36 12.41 13.93
C GLY A 169 8.93 12.56 13.39
N PHE A 170 8.58 13.81 13.07
CA PHE A 170 7.23 14.17 12.58
C PHE A 170 6.84 13.43 11.30
N TRP A 171 7.76 13.31 10.33
CA TRP A 171 7.46 12.74 9.01
C TRP A 171 7.22 11.23 9.05
N SER A 172 7.81 10.50 10.01
CA SER A 172 7.45 9.11 10.28
C SER A 172 5.99 8.96 10.70
N LYS A 173 5.47 9.91 11.50
CA LYS A 173 4.05 9.96 11.89
C LYS A 173 3.15 10.33 10.71
N VAL A 174 3.62 11.24 9.83
CA VAL A 174 2.92 11.58 8.57
C VAL A 174 2.81 10.34 7.68
N LYS A 175 3.88 9.55 7.53
CA LYS A 175 3.87 8.31 6.73
C LYS A 175 2.83 7.31 7.23
N LEU A 176 2.70 7.12 8.54
CA LEU A 176 1.64 6.29 9.12
C LEU A 176 0.26 6.73 8.66
N ILE A 177 -0.07 8.02 8.82
CA ILE A 177 -1.40 8.54 8.51
C ILE A 177 -1.65 8.58 7.00
N TRP A 178 -0.63 8.90 6.21
CA TRP A 178 -0.65 8.82 4.74
C TRP A 178 -0.98 7.38 4.28
N GLY A 179 -0.37 6.37 4.90
CA GLY A 179 -0.61 4.95 4.63
C GLY A 179 -2.05 4.51 4.89
N PHE A 180 -2.81 5.19 5.76
CA PHE A 180 -4.22 4.85 6.01
C PHE A 180 -5.13 5.02 4.81
N VAL A 181 -4.71 5.77 3.78
CA VAL A 181 -5.42 5.82 2.49
C VAL A 181 -5.31 4.48 1.77
N GLY A 182 -4.09 3.93 1.65
CA GLY A 182 -3.86 2.59 1.10
C GLY A 182 -4.61 1.52 1.88
N LEU A 183 -4.57 1.58 3.22
CA LEU A 183 -5.35 0.69 4.08
C LEU A 183 -6.86 0.77 3.76
N GLY A 184 -7.39 1.98 3.58
CA GLY A 184 -8.80 2.17 3.19
C GLY A 184 -9.13 1.59 1.80
N MET A 185 -8.18 1.62 0.86
CA MET A 185 -8.34 0.97 -0.45
C MET A 185 -8.38 -0.55 -0.32
N MET A 186 -7.56 -1.14 0.55
CA MET A 186 -7.53 -2.59 0.81
C MET A 186 -8.84 -3.10 1.44
N GLU A 187 -9.46 -2.32 2.28
CA GLU A 187 -10.74 -2.63 2.91
C GLU A 187 -11.92 -2.68 1.91
N SER A 188 -11.75 -2.22 0.67
CA SER A 188 -12.78 -2.21 -0.38
C SER A 188 -12.47 -3.23 -1.46
N SER A 189 -13.38 -4.16 -1.75
CA SER A 189 -13.23 -5.14 -2.84
C SER A 189 -13.08 -4.48 -4.23
N ILE A 190 -13.59 -3.26 -4.41
CA ILE A 190 -13.51 -2.51 -5.68
C ILE A 190 -12.12 -1.92 -5.89
N THR A 191 -11.49 -1.39 -4.83
CA THR A 191 -10.20 -0.69 -4.90
C THR A 191 -9.02 -1.54 -4.45
N ARG A 192 -9.28 -2.75 -3.95
CA ARG A 192 -8.27 -3.69 -3.46
C ARG A 192 -7.25 -4.06 -4.52
N PHE A 193 -6.00 -4.13 -4.12
CA PHE A 193 -4.85 -4.51 -4.94
C PHE A 193 -3.93 -5.44 -4.15
N GLY A 194 -3.00 -6.13 -4.82
CA GLY A 194 -1.91 -6.81 -4.14
C GLY A 194 -0.92 -5.79 -3.59
N TRP A 195 -0.45 -5.97 -2.37
CA TRP A 195 0.67 -5.20 -1.84
C TRP A 195 1.91 -6.10 -1.74
N GLY A 196 2.94 -5.78 -2.54
CA GLY A 196 4.11 -6.61 -2.76
C GLY A 196 5.00 -6.83 -1.52
N GLY A 197 4.82 -6.05 -0.45
CA GLY A 197 5.57 -6.25 0.80
C GLY A 197 5.13 -7.45 1.61
N SER A 198 3.90 -7.95 1.39
CA SER A 198 3.38 -9.19 1.97
C SER A 198 2.22 -9.71 1.13
N LEU A 199 2.53 -10.60 0.20
CA LEU A 199 1.59 -11.08 -0.81
C LEU A 199 1.84 -12.56 -1.10
N ALA A 200 0.80 -13.38 -0.99
CA ALA A 200 0.80 -14.77 -1.41
C ALA A 200 -0.03 -14.95 -2.69
N PHE A 201 0.40 -15.79 -3.62
CA PHE A 201 -0.30 -16.03 -4.85
C PHE A 201 -0.15 -17.47 -5.33
N ARG A 202 -1.17 -17.97 -6.05
CA ARG A 202 -1.13 -19.29 -6.65
C ARG A 202 -0.10 -19.38 -7.76
N ALA A 203 0.63 -20.48 -7.83
CA ALA A 203 1.60 -20.73 -8.90
C ALA A 203 0.99 -20.61 -10.30
N GLU A 204 -0.29 -20.94 -10.46
CA GLU A 204 -1.02 -20.86 -11.73
C GLU A 204 -0.98 -19.47 -12.38
N LEU A 205 -0.89 -18.40 -11.56
CA LEU A 205 -0.82 -17.01 -12.06
C LEU A 205 0.41 -16.73 -12.92
N ILE A 206 1.51 -17.46 -12.68
CA ILE A 206 2.79 -17.25 -13.34
C ILE A 206 3.19 -18.44 -14.23
N GLN A 207 2.29 -19.38 -14.48
CA GLN A 207 2.53 -20.47 -15.44
C GLN A 207 2.35 -19.98 -16.89
N GLY A 208 3.05 -20.62 -17.82
CA GLY A 208 3.00 -20.27 -19.23
C GLY A 208 3.36 -18.81 -19.49
N GLU A 209 2.48 -18.08 -20.17
CA GLU A 209 2.65 -16.65 -20.47
C GLU A 209 2.63 -15.73 -19.23
N GLY A 210 2.18 -16.24 -18.09
CA GLY A 210 2.06 -15.47 -16.85
C GLY A 210 3.42 -14.99 -16.35
N MET A 211 4.46 -15.80 -16.42
CA MET A 211 5.83 -15.42 -16.02
C MET A 211 6.40 -14.35 -16.97
N GLU A 212 6.19 -14.47 -18.27
CA GLU A 212 6.61 -13.45 -19.22
C GLU A 212 5.89 -12.12 -18.97
N PHE A 213 4.58 -12.17 -18.75
CA PHE A 213 3.81 -10.99 -18.36
C PHE A 213 4.36 -10.35 -17.08
N PHE A 214 4.62 -11.14 -16.02
CA PHE A 214 5.17 -10.67 -14.74
C PHE A 214 6.51 -9.97 -14.93
N ARG A 215 7.40 -10.50 -15.77
CA ARG A 215 8.74 -9.96 -16.06
C ARG A 215 8.75 -8.67 -16.89
N ASN A 216 7.61 -8.25 -17.42
CA ASN A 216 7.45 -6.99 -18.15
C ASN A 216 6.98 -5.82 -17.26
N PHE A 217 6.97 -5.99 -15.94
CA PHE A 217 6.55 -4.93 -15.00
C PHE A 217 7.68 -4.48 -14.09
N VAL A 218 7.66 -3.18 -13.78
CA VAL A 218 8.53 -2.60 -12.74
C VAL A 218 8.06 -3.01 -11.35
N SER A 219 6.74 -3.18 -11.14
CA SER A 219 6.15 -3.53 -9.85
C SER A 219 5.55 -4.93 -9.87
N ASP A 220 6.04 -5.80 -8.98
CA ASP A 220 5.58 -7.16 -8.77
C ASP A 220 4.09 -7.23 -8.42
N ASP A 221 3.64 -6.36 -7.54
CA ASP A 221 2.26 -6.32 -7.05
C ASP A 221 1.27 -5.81 -8.10
N ILE A 222 1.66 -4.86 -8.94
CA ILE A 222 0.85 -4.42 -10.08
C ILE A 222 0.70 -5.57 -11.07
N ALA A 223 1.79 -6.27 -11.41
CA ALA A 223 1.75 -7.40 -12.33
C ALA A 223 0.82 -8.51 -11.82
N LEU A 224 0.99 -8.94 -10.56
CA LEU A 224 0.16 -9.99 -9.94
C LEU A 224 -1.29 -9.57 -9.77
N THR A 225 -1.55 -8.30 -9.44
CA THR A 225 -2.91 -7.74 -9.38
C THR A 225 -3.60 -7.83 -10.74
N LYS A 226 -2.90 -7.46 -11.83
CA LYS A 226 -3.43 -7.52 -13.20
C LYS A 226 -3.65 -8.95 -13.66
N LEU A 227 -2.69 -9.86 -13.41
CA LEU A 227 -2.83 -11.29 -13.72
C LEU A 227 -4.03 -11.92 -13.01
N CYS A 228 -4.15 -11.70 -11.69
CA CYS A 228 -5.26 -12.20 -10.90
C CYS A 228 -6.62 -11.74 -11.46
N LYS A 229 -6.74 -10.45 -11.78
CA LYS A 229 -7.97 -9.88 -12.38
C LYS A 229 -8.23 -10.41 -13.80
N LYS A 230 -7.19 -10.57 -14.63
CA LYS A 230 -7.29 -11.13 -15.98
C LYS A 230 -7.83 -12.57 -15.97
N MET A 231 -7.45 -13.35 -14.94
CA MET A 231 -7.94 -14.72 -14.76
C MET A 231 -9.32 -14.79 -14.06
N GLY A 232 -9.95 -13.65 -13.74
CA GLY A 232 -11.24 -13.62 -13.05
C GLY A 232 -11.17 -14.04 -11.58
N LEU A 233 -9.98 -14.11 -11.00
CA LEU A 233 -9.77 -14.54 -9.62
C LEU A 233 -9.87 -13.35 -8.65
N LYS A 234 -10.19 -13.68 -7.38
CA LYS A 234 -10.33 -12.69 -6.30
C LYS A 234 -8.98 -12.36 -5.68
N ILE A 235 -8.87 -11.12 -5.20
CA ILE A 235 -7.79 -10.68 -4.30
C ILE A 235 -8.37 -10.63 -2.89
N ALA A 236 -7.83 -11.42 -1.98
CA ALA A 236 -8.20 -11.45 -0.58
C ALA A 236 -7.33 -10.47 0.24
N TYR A 237 -7.95 -9.72 1.16
CA TYR A 237 -7.24 -8.87 2.11
C TYR A 237 -7.31 -9.48 3.51
N VAL A 238 -6.15 -9.77 4.09
CA VAL A 238 -6.00 -10.41 5.40
C VAL A 238 -5.47 -9.40 6.42
N LYS A 239 -6.37 -8.77 7.14
CA LYS A 239 -6.02 -7.77 8.15
C LYS A 239 -5.20 -8.36 9.31
N GLU A 240 -5.49 -9.60 9.69
CA GLU A 240 -4.84 -10.32 10.78
C GLU A 240 -3.36 -10.65 10.49
N ALA A 241 -2.98 -10.68 9.19
CA ALA A 241 -1.60 -10.87 8.73
C ALA A 241 -0.84 -9.56 8.55
N MET A 242 -1.36 -8.43 9.04
CA MET A 242 -0.74 -7.11 8.90
C MET A 242 0.65 -7.09 9.52
N PRO A 243 1.72 -6.82 8.71
CA PRO A 243 3.06 -6.64 9.21
C PRO A 243 3.29 -5.23 9.73
N THR A 244 4.34 -5.05 10.50
CA THR A 244 4.85 -3.74 10.90
C THR A 244 6.08 -3.39 10.06
N ILE A 245 6.14 -2.14 9.57
CA ILE A 245 7.36 -1.55 8.99
C ILE A 245 7.83 -0.43 9.90
N ASN A 246 9.03 -0.58 10.45
CA ASN A 246 9.66 0.47 11.23
C ASN A 246 10.12 1.62 10.31
N SER A 247 9.58 2.80 10.52
CA SER A 247 9.77 3.96 9.64
C SER A 247 10.54 5.09 10.34
N PRO A 248 11.85 5.23 10.12
CA PRO A 248 12.67 6.33 10.63
C PRO A 248 12.71 7.54 9.67
N ASP A 249 11.62 7.83 8.97
CA ASP A 249 11.60 8.80 7.88
C ASP A 249 11.75 10.25 8.36
N ASP A 250 12.59 11.01 7.66
CA ASP A 250 12.60 12.46 7.59
C ASP A 250 11.72 12.98 6.44
N PHE A 251 11.73 14.30 6.20
CA PHE A 251 10.95 14.92 5.11
C PHE A 251 11.34 14.37 3.73
N ALA A 252 12.64 14.32 3.44
CA ALA A 252 13.14 13.94 2.12
C ALA A 252 12.81 12.48 1.82
N THR A 253 13.10 11.58 2.76
CA THR A 253 12.84 10.14 2.66
C THR A 253 11.36 9.85 2.51
N PHE A 254 10.51 10.49 3.33
CA PHE A 254 9.06 10.34 3.21
C PHE A 254 8.54 10.83 1.84
N MET A 255 8.96 12.02 1.39
CA MET A 255 8.47 12.58 0.13
C MET A 255 8.92 11.79 -1.09
N GLU A 256 10.17 11.30 -1.11
CA GLU A 256 10.66 10.41 -2.16
C GLU A 256 9.81 9.14 -2.22
N TRP A 257 9.61 8.49 -1.07
CA TRP A 257 8.81 7.29 -0.97
C TRP A 257 7.35 7.53 -1.39
N ALA A 258 6.69 8.57 -0.87
CA ALA A 258 5.30 8.89 -1.18
C ALA A 258 5.08 9.24 -2.66
N ASN A 259 5.99 10.01 -3.26
CA ASN A 259 5.96 10.33 -4.69
C ASN A 259 6.11 9.08 -5.55
N ARG A 260 7.04 8.17 -5.20
CA ARG A 260 7.22 6.89 -5.89
C ARG A 260 5.97 6.01 -5.80
N GLN A 261 5.38 5.85 -4.62
CA GLN A 261 4.14 5.08 -4.45
C GLN A 261 2.98 5.66 -5.27
N THR A 262 2.86 7.00 -5.28
CA THR A 262 1.82 7.68 -6.05
C THR A 262 2.08 7.54 -7.55
N ALA A 263 3.32 7.66 -8.02
CA ALA A 263 3.69 7.51 -9.42
C ALA A 263 3.38 6.08 -9.94
N LEU A 264 3.73 5.04 -9.18
CA LEU A 264 3.38 3.65 -9.51
C LEU A 264 1.86 3.45 -9.58
N SER A 265 1.10 4.06 -8.67
CA SER A 265 -0.36 3.99 -8.67
C SER A 265 -0.98 4.68 -9.90
N VAL A 266 -0.48 5.85 -10.28
CA VAL A 266 -0.91 6.61 -11.47
C VAL A 266 -0.53 5.86 -12.76
N TYR A 267 0.67 5.29 -12.83
CA TYR A 267 1.13 4.46 -13.93
C TYR A 267 0.25 3.20 -14.10
N SER A 268 -0.05 2.53 -12.99
CA SER A 268 -0.92 1.33 -13.01
C SER A 268 -2.32 1.63 -13.55
N THR A 269 -2.87 2.81 -13.22
CA THR A 269 -4.25 3.17 -13.57
C THR A 269 -4.39 4.69 -13.68
N ARG A 270 -4.42 5.21 -14.89
CA ARG A 270 -4.51 6.68 -15.16
C ARG A 270 -5.71 7.38 -14.52
N SER A 271 -6.81 6.66 -14.26
CA SER A 271 -7.96 7.22 -13.54
C SER A 271 -7.65 7.62 -12.10
N VAL A 272 -6.63 7.01 -11.47
CA VAL A 272 -6.18 7.37 -10.11
C VAL A 272 -5.79 8.85 -10.03
N LEU A 273 -5.08 9.37 -11.05
CA LEU A 273 -4.72 10.77 -11.10
C LEU A 273 -5.96 11.68 -11.11
N ARG A 274 -6.87 11.47 -12.07
CA ARG A 274 -8.06 12.33 -12.24
C ARG A 274 -8.99 12.24 -11.03
N LEU A 275 -9.31 11.03 -10.60
CA LEU A 275 -10.21 10.82 -9.46
C LEU A 275 -9.59 11.30 -8.15
N GLY A 276 -8.27 11.11 -7.97
CA GLY A 276 -7.55 11.59 -6.80
C GLY A 276 -7.52 13.12 -6.74
N LEU A 277 -7.21 13.82 -7.86
CA LEU A 277 -7.21 15.28 -7.91
C LEU A 277 -8.62 15.85 -7.64
N ILE A 278 -9.67 15.26 -8.21
CA ILE A 278 -11.05 15.67 -7.95
C ILE A 278 -11.41 15.44 -6.48
N PHE A 279 -11.15 14.25 -5.95
CA PHE A 279 -11.51 13.90 -4.58
C PHE A 279 -10.80 14.78 -3.54
N TYR A 280 -9.47 14.88 -3.62
CA TYR A 280 -8.71 15.67 -2.65
C TYR A 280 -8.88 17.17 -2.86
N GLY A 281 -9.02 17.65 -4.11
CA GLY A 281 -9.33 19.03 -4.41
C GLY A 281 -10.68 19.45 -3.84
N ALA A 282 -11.73 18.65 -4.04
CA ALA A 282 -13.05 18.88 -3.48
C ALA A 282 -13.04 18.81 -1.93
N SER A 283 -12.28 17.88 -1.35
CA SER A 283 -12.11 17.77 0.11
C SER A 283 -11.47 19.04 0.71
N ILE A 284 -10.41 19.55 0.07
CA ILE A 284 -9.74 20.79 0.47
C ILE A 284 -10.68 21.98 0.32
N LEU A 285 -11.40 22.07 -0.80
CA LEU A 285 -12.35 23.13 -1.05
C LEU A 285 -13.45 23.15 0.01
N LEU A 286 -14.04 21.98 0.32
CA LEU A 286 -15.04 21.85 1.38
C LEU A 286 -14.48 22.32 2.73
N PHE A 287 -13.29 21.87 3.10
CA PHE A 287 -12.65 22.21 4.36
C PHE A 287 -12.41 23.72 4.50
N ILE A 288 -11.75 24.33 3.50
CA ILE A 288 -11.41 25.76 3.51
C ILE A 288 -12.69 26.62 3.47
N SER A 289 -13.64 26.28 2.57
CA SER A 289 -14.91 27.01 2.47
C SER A 289 -15.70 26.94 3.78
N SER A 290 -15.73 25.77 4.43
CA SER A 290 -16.44 25.62 5.71
C SER A 290 -15.86 26.52 6.79
N VAL A 291 -14.53 26.62 6.88
CA VAL A 291 -13.86 27.52 7.81
C VAL A 291 -14.21 28.99 7.50
N ILE A 292 -14.06 29.41 6.24
CA ILE A 292 -14.33 30.79 5.81
C ILE A 292 -15.78 31.16 6.06
N LEU A 293 -16.73 30.35 5.61
CA LEU A 293 -18.17 30.62 5.75
C LEU A 293 -18.62 30.64 7.22
N THR A 294 -17.98 29.85 8.10
CA THR A 294 -18.25 29.88 9.54
C THR A 294 -17.99 31.25 10.15
N PHE A 295 -16.90 31.91 9.75
CA PHE A 295 -16.52 33.21 10.31
C PHE A 295 -17.15 34.40 9.58
N LEU A 296 -17.34 34.30 8.26
CA LEU A 296 -17.77 35.43 7.44
C LEU A 296 -19.30 35.47 7.18
N VAL A 297 -19.99 34.32 7.24
CA VAL A 297 -21.40 34.21 6.90
C VAL A 297 -22.24 33.81 8.10
N PHE A 298 -22.07 32.55 8.55
CA PHE A 298 -22.89 32.04 9.66
C PHE A 298 -22.20 30.86 10.36
N PRO A 299 -22.17 30.82 11.73
CA PRO A 299 -21.46 29.79 12.49
C PRO A 299 -21.90 28.35 12.21
N LEU A 300 -23.13 28.10 11.71
CA LEU A 300 -23.58 26.73 11.38
C LEU A 300 -22.82 26.10 10.23
N PHE A 301 -22.11 26.88 9.41
CA PHE A 301 -21.22 26.30 8.38
C PHE A 301 -20.07 25.46 8.99
N ALA A 302 -19.79 25.60 10.30
CA ALA A 302 -18.90 24.71 11.04
C ALA A 302 -19.33 23.23 10.97
N LEU A 303 -20.63 22.94 10.80
CA LEU A 303 -21.14 21.58 10.62
C LEU A 303 -20.58 20.91 9.35
N PHE A 304 -20.18 21.69 8.35
CA PHE A 304 -19.60 21.18 7.12
C PHE A 304 -18.17 20.61 7.30
N LEU A 305 -17.55 20.86 8.47
CA LEU A 305 -16.29 20.21 8.86
C LEU A 305 -16.49 18.77 9.35
N ILE A 306 -17.73 18.33 9.64
CA ILE A 306 -18.01 17.01 10.19
C ILE A 306 -17.35 15.86 9.42
N PRO A 307 -17.37 15.78 8.07
CA PRO A 307 -16.70 14.71 7.34
C PRO A 307 -15.18 14.68 7.60
N ALA A 308 -14.52 15.83 7.65
CA ALA A 308 -13.09 15.92 7.95
C ALA A 308 -12.80 15.48 9.39
N LEU A 309 -13.63 15.91 10.36
CA LEU A 309 -13.50 15.54 11.78
C LEU A 309 -13.71 14.05 12.01
N ILE A 310 -14.69 13.42 11.32
CA ILE A 310 -14.90 11.96 11.40
C ILE A 310 -13.71 11.22 10.82
N ASN A 311 -13.16 11.67 9.69
CA ASN A 311 -11.96 11.06 9.12
C ASN A 311 -10.75 11.20 10.05
N ALA A 312 -10.61 12.35 10.73
CA ALA A 312 -9.58 12.56 11.74
C ALA A 312 -9.76 11.61 12.95
N ALA A 313 -10.99 11.46 13.44
CA ALA A 313 -11.30 10.51 14.51
C ALA A 313 -11.01 9.04 14.11
N ARG A 314 -11.29 8.68 12.85
CA ARG A 314 -10.90 7.34 12.31
C ARG A 314 -9.38 7.16 12.25
N ALA A 315 -8.63 8.19 11.87
CA ALA A 315 -7.17 8.14 11.88
C ALA A 315 -6.63 7.95 13.30
N VAL A 316 -7.20 8.66 14.28
CA VAL A 316 -6.90 8.47 15.73
C VAL A 316 -7.13 7.01 16.14
N LYS A 317 -8.31 6.44 15.81
CA LYS A 317 -8.63 5.05 16.15
C LYS A 317 -7.67 4.06 15.51
N ARG A 318 -7.26 4.29 14.27
CA ARG A 318 -6.33 3.41 13.52
C ARG A 318 -4.90 3.50 14.03
N SER A 319 -4.45 4.69 14.47
CA SER A 319 -3.08 4.89 14.95
C SER A 319 -2.80 4.29 16.32
N GLY A 320 -3.83 4.10 17.14
CA GLY A 320 -3.74 3.49 18.47
C GLY A 320 -2.89 4.29 19.49
N LYS A 321 -1.62 4.55 19.16
CA LYS A 321 -0.62 5.11 20.07
C LYS A 321 -0.42 6.63 19.97
N LEU A 322 -0.95 7.30 18.93
CA LEU A 322 -0.64 8.70 18.60
C LEU A 322 -1.89 9.55 18.37
N PRO A 323 -2.81 9.66 19.37
CA PRO A 323 -4.13 10.24 19.12
C PRO A 323 -4.07 11.72 18.67
N VAL A 324 -3.28 12.57 19.35
CA VAL A 324 -3.21 14.01 19.03
C VAL A 324 -2.56 14.26 17.67
N TYR A 325 -1.41 13.64 17.40
CA TYR A 325 -0.72 13.78 16.12
C TYR A 325 -1.58 13.27 14.96
N SER A 326 -2.23 12.11 15.13
CA SER A 326 -3.05 11.50 14.08
C SER A 326 -4.23 12.37 13.69
N PHE A 327 -4.85 13.06 14.67
CA PHE A 327 -5.93 13.98 14.39
C PHE A 327 -5.46 15.14 13.49
N PHE A 328 -4.43 15.88 13.90
CA PHE A 328 -3.97 17.05 13.14
C PHE A 328 -3.32 16.66 11.81
N ILE A 329 -2.50 15.60 11.77
CA ILE A 329 -1.88 15.15 10.54
C ILE A 329 -2.94 14.74 9.52
N SER A 330 -4.03 14.09 9.94
CA SER A 330 -5.07 13.64 9.00
C SER A 330 -5.73 14.80 8.24
N LEU A 331 -5.79 15.98 8.83
CA LEU A 331 -6.30 17.19 8.17
C LEU A 331 -5.33 17.74 7.11
N LEU A 332 -4.03 17.42 7.22
CA LEU A 332 -3.00 17.78 6.23
C LEU A 332 -2.90 16.80 5.07
N ILE A 333 -3.38 15.57 5.24
CA ILE A 333 -3.23 14.49 4.24
C ILE A 333 -3.77 14.85 2.86
N PRO A 334 -4.94 15.49 2.69
CA PRO A 334 -5.43 15.89 1.37
C PRO A 334 -4.45 16.79 0.62
N PHE A 335 -3.79 17.73 1.30
CA PHE A 335 -2.80 18.63 0.69
C PHE A 335 -1.55 17.89 0.24
N ILE A 336 -1.06 16.94 1.05
CA ILE A 336 0.08 16.11 0.69
C ILE A 336 -0.25 15.24 -0.53
N TYR A 337 -1.45 14.64 -0.58
CA TYR A 337 -1.87 13.84 -1.74
C TYR A 337 -2.00 14.66 -3.02
N ILE A 338 -2.54 15.88 -2.97
CA ILE A 338 -2.56 16.77 -4.15
C ILE A 338 -1.15 17.02 -4.66
N TYR A 339 -0.21 17.32 -3.74
CA TYR A 339 1.20 17.50 -4.11
C TYR A 339 1.79 16.22 -4.74
N ASN A 340 1.60 15.05 -4.11
CA ASN A 340 2.12 13.79 -4.64
C ASN A 340 1.51 13.45 -6.01
N LEU A 341 0.20 13.65 -6.21
CA LEU A 341 -0.48 13.39 -7.49
C LEU A 341 0.02 14.33 -8.61
N THR A 342 0.16 15.63 -8.31
CA THR A 342 0.69 16.59 -9.29
C THR A 342 2.14 16.29 -9.64
N LYS A 343 2.96 15.90 -8.67
CA LYS A 343 4.35 15.49 -8.89
C LYS A 343 4.41 14.22 -9.74
N ALA A 344 3.61 13.20 -9.39
CA ALA A 344 3.54 11.92 -10.08
C ALA A 344 3.08 12.05 -11.54
N ALA A 345 2.21 13.01 -11.85
CA ALA A 345 1.74 13.27 -13.22
C ALA A 345 2.88 13.65 -14.20
N GLY A 346 3.96 14.25 -13.68
CA GLY A 346 5.14 14.64 -14.48
C GLY A 346 6.30 13.65 -14.40
N MET A 347 6.18 12.55 -13.63
CA MET A 347 7.28 11.58 -13.48
C MET A 347 7.29 10.60 -14.64
N LYS A 348 8.41 10.52 -15.35
CA LYS A 348 8.67 9.54 -16.41
C LYS A 348 9.49 8.35 -15.92
N SER A 349 10.14 8.48 -14.78
CA SER A 349 10.94 7.44 -14.14
C SER A 349 10.82 7.55 -12.63
N ILE A 350 11.12 6.45 -11.95
CA ILE A 350 11.26 6.39 -10.50
C ILE A 350 12.64 5.88 -10.13
N SER A 351 13.21 6.43 -9.07
CA SER A 351 14.42 5.89 -8.44
C SER A 351 14.02 4.94 -7.30
N TRP A 352 14.59 3.74 -7.29
CA TRP A 352 14.34 2.77 -6.24
C TRP A 352 15.59 1.94 -5.92
N ARG A 353 16.03 2.01 -4.68
CA ARG A 353 17.24 1.32 -4.22
C ARG A 353 18.48 1.60 -5.10
N GLY A 354 18.66 2.88 -5.50
CA GLY A 354 19.78 3.32 -6.34
C GLY A 354 19.73 2.87 -7.80
N ARG A 355 18.55 2.51 -8.30
CA ARG A 355 18.30 2.23 -9.73
C ARG A 355 17.12 3.05 -10.22
N ASP A 356 17.24 3.55 -11.45
CA ASP A 356 16.15 4.25 -12.14
C ASP A 356 15.37 3.29 -13.04
N TYR A 357 14.04 3.41 -12.96
CA TYR A 357 13.11 2.61 -13.75
C TYR A 357 12.20 3.53 -14.55
N SER A 358 12.11 3.31 -15.86
CA SER A 358 11.15 4.03 -16.71
C SER A 358 9.72 3.64 -16.36
N LEU A 359 8.82 4.64 -16.36
CA LEU A 359 7.38 4.48 -16.29
C LEU A 359 6.72 4.68 -17.66
N GLU A 360 7.51 4.91 -18.73
CA GLU A 360 6.99 4.97 -20.10
C GLU A 360 6.81 3.54 -20.64
N GLU A 361 5.66 3.29 -21.29
CA GLU A 361 5.35 2.04 -22.02
C GLU A 361 6.13 1.95 -23.31
#